data_0ef3a145d9069659802e943082335996
#
_entry.id   0ef3a145d9069659802e943082335996
#
_cell.length_a   1.000
_cell.length_b   1.000
_cell.length_c   1.000
_cell.angle_alpha   90.00
_cell.angle_beta   90.00
_cell.angle_gamma   90.00
#
_symmetry.space_group_name_H-M   'P 1'
#
loop_
_entity.id
_entity.type
_entity.pdbx_description
1 polymer ?
#
loop_
_entity_poly.entity_id
_entity_poly.type
_entity_poly.pdbx_seq_one_letter_code
_entity_poly.pdbx_strand_id
1 'polypeptide(L)'
;MPDMRNARFPLLALFLVAAVTACGGGLKYKVDDGALDAVPAGDRQGVFAAQNDVEIAKSEQRTADSQLESLDRDQDIAKTEKQQASLEVDKATAEQEGAVQSRDENHANAAKHAKEAADVGVKAADAKLEWLGVKKDWLKATREAADAHVAAAQAKVEFEKAKVAQAKGIKPDSDFSVGNYEDQWKDKNGDWESAKKKATSEEKDAKESEKTWQDLVAQHQKMSG
;
A
#
# COMPACT_ATOMS: atom_id res chain seq x y z
N MET A 1 -30.82 -46.27 -26.83
CA MET A 1 -30.53 -44.94 -27.37
C MET A 1 -31.60 -44.00 -26.87
N PRO A 2 -31.26 -43.08 -25.97
CA PRO A 2 -31.96 -41.82 -25.90
C PRO A 2 -30.99 -40.63 -25.97
N ASP A 3 -31.48 -39.68 -26.66
CA ASP A 3 -31.04 -38.39 -27.12
C ASP A 3 -30.47 -37.47 -26.01
N MET A 4 -29.23 -37.01 -26.17
CA MET A 4 -28.67 -35.95 -25.36
C MET A 4 -28.96 -34.60 -26.01
N ARG A 5 -30.02 -33.94 -25.61
CA ARG A 5 -30.36 -32.58 -26.00
C ARG A 5 -29.52 -31.59 -25.22
N ASN A 6 -28.72 -30.83 -25.95
CA ASN A 6 -28.03 -29.61 -25.67
C ASN A 6 -28.67 -28.71 -24.60
N ALA A 7 -28.10 -28.68 -23.40
CA ALA A 7 -28.34 -27.62 -22.42
C ALA A 7 -27.33 -26.49 -22.68
N ARG A 8 -27.74 -25.46 -23.44
CA ARG A 8 -27.05 -24.18 -23.57
C ARG A 8 -27.28 -23.41 -22.29
N PHE A 9 -26.26 -23.34 -21.41
CA PHE A 9 -26.21 -22.38 -20.33
C PHE A 9 -25.83 -21.01 -20.90
N PRO A 10 -26.65 -19.97 -20.74
CA PRO A 10 -26.21 -18.62 -21.01
C PRO A 10 -25.24 -18.18 -19.90
N LEU A 11 -24.01 -17.93 -20.28
CA LEU A 11 -23.03 -17.22 -19.46
C LEU A 11 -23.57 -15.80 -19.24
N LEU A 12 -24.24 -15.58 -18.12
CA LEU A 12 -24.53 -14.27 -17.59
C LEU A 12 -23.23 -13.72 -17.02
N ALA A 13 -22.49 -13.00 -17.87
CA ALA A 13 -21.38 -12.17 -17.44
C ALA A 13 -21.95 -11.04 -16.57
N LEU A 14 -21.99 -11.26 -15.28
CA LEU A 14 -22.28 -10.24 -14.28
C LEU A 14 -21.06 -9.32 -14.22
N PHE A 15 -21.07 -8.25 -15.02
CA PHE A 15 -20.16 -7.11 -14.83
C PHE A 15 -20.52 -6.48 -13.47
N LEU A 16 -19.83 -6.93 -12.44
CA LEU A 16 -19.77 -6.23 -11.17
C LEU A 16 -18.92 -4.97 -11.41
N VAL A 17 -19.59 -3.89 -11.84
CA VAL A 17 -19.03 -2.56 -11.75
C VAL A 17 -18.92 -2.28 -10.26
N ALA A 18 -17.76 -2.59 -9.69
CA ALA A 18 -17.36 -2.08 -8.40
C ALA A 18 -17.31 -0.56 -8.56
N ALA A 19 -18.41 0.11 -8.22
CA ALA A 19 -18.40 1.53 -7.93
C ALA A 19 -17.44 1.69 -6.74
N VAL A 20 -16.17 1.98 -7.04
CA VAL A 20 -15.23 2.54 -6.09
C VAL A 20 -15.84 3.88 -5.72
N THR A 21 -16.67 3.89 -4.70
CA THR A 21 -16.97 5.08 -3.95
C THR A 21 -15.67 5.47 -3.25
N ALA A 22 -14.76 6.09 -4.02
CA ALA A 22 -13.69 6.86 -3.47
C ALA A 22 -14.35 7.80 -2.45
N CYS A 23 -13.99 7.65 -1.19
CA CYS A 23 -14.27 8.60 -0.11
C CYS A 23 -13.50 9.92 -0.36
N GLY A 24 -13.55 10.45 -1.54
CA GLY A 24 -13.17 11.79 -1.91
C GLY A 24 -14.47 12.55 -2.15
N GLY A 25 -14.99 13.22 -1.13
CA GLY A 25 -16.07 14.19 -1.35
C GLY A 25 -15.68 15.07 -2.53
N GLY A 26 -16.47 15.03 -3.61
CA GLY A 26 -16.15 15.77 -4.82
C GLY A 26 -15.90 17.23 -4.49
N LEU A 27 -15.02 17.89 -5.26
CA LEU A 27 -14.74 19.30 -5.08
C LEU A 27 -16.04 20.09 -5.18
N LYS A 28 -16.30 20.94 -4.20
CA LYS A 28 -17.49 21.80 -4.13
C LYS A 28 -17.42 22.92 -5.17
N TYR A 29 -16.23 23.49 -5.32
CA TYR A 29 -15.98 24.58 -6.23
C TYR A 29 -15.18 24.07 -7.43
N LYS A 30 -15.73 24.27 -8.65
CA LYS A 30 -15.11 23.88 -9.92
C LYS A 30 -15.33 24.98 -10.95
N VAL A 31 -14.34 25.26 -11.77
CA VAL A 31 -14.43 26.13 -12.92
C VAL A 31 -14.68 25.27 -14.15
N ASP A 32 -15.72 25.54 -14.90
CA ASP A 32 -15.98 24.87 -16.16
C ASP A 32 -14.77 25.02 -17.10
N ASP A 33 -14.33 23.92 -17.68
CA ASP A 33 -13.17 23.90 -18.58
C ASP A 33 -13.41 24.82 -19.78
N GLY A 34 -14.64 24.89 -20.32
CA GLY A 34 -15.01 25.75 -21.39
C GLY A 34 -14.92 27.25 -21.05
N ALA A 35 -15.01 27.63 -19.78
CA ALA A 35 -14.89 29.02 -19.34
C ALA A 35 -13.52 29.64 -19.67
N LEU A 36 -12.47 28.82 -19.83
CA LEU A 36 -11.12 29.28 -20.14
C LEU A 36 -10.68 29.03 -21.59
N ASP A 37 -11.55 28.56 -22.46
CA ASP A 37 -11.18 28.21 -23.85
C ASP A 37 -10.63 29.41 -24.64
N ALA A 38 -11.16 30.59 -24.39
CA ALA A 38 -10.68 31.82 -25.04
C ALA A 38 -9.40 32.40 -24.42
N VAL A 39 -8.92 31.84 -23.30
CA VAL A 39 -7.74 32.36 -22.62
C VAL A 39 -6.46 31.76 -23.25
N PRO A 40 -5.48 32.59 -23.67
CA PRO A 40 -4.25 32.12 -24.27
C PRO A 40 -3.49 31.12 -23.34
N ALA A 41 -2.83 30.13 -23.94
CA ALA A 41 -2.09 29.12 -23.20
C ALA A 41 -0.99 29.71 -22.26
N GLY A 42 -0.37 30.84 -22.67
CA GLY A 42 0.59 31.55 -21.86
C GLY A 42 0.07 32.03 -20.49
N ASP A 43 -1.22 32.39 -20.45
CA ASP A 43 -1.90 32.84 -19.22
C ASP A 43 -2.39 31.66 -18.36
N ARG A 44 -2.34 30.41 -18.87
CA ARG A 44 -2.78 29.18 -18.18
C ARG A 44 -1.65 28.33 -17.66
N GLN A 45 -0.43 28.83 -17.62
CA GLN A 45 0.75 28.03 -17.18
C GLN A 45 0.58 27.43 -15.77
N GLY A 46 0.00 28.18 -14.84
CA GLY A 46 -0.29 27.68 -13.48
C GLY A 46 -1.26 26.50 -13.49
N VAL A 47 -2.27 26.54 -14.38
CA VAL A 47 -3.23 25.43 -14.55
C VAL A 47 -2.52 24.18 -15.09
N PHE A 48 -1.66 24.33 -16.10
CA PHE A 48 -0.92 23.20 -16.67
C PHE A 48 0.07 22.61 -15.65
N ALA A 49 0.74 23.43 -14.86
CA ALA A 49 1.60 22.95 -13.77
C ALA A 49 0.80 22.16 -12.74
N ALA A 50 -0.36 22.65 -12.32
CA ALA A 50 -1.23 21.94 -11.38
C ALA A 50 -1.81 20.65 -11.98
N GLN A 51 -2.13 20.60 -13.27
CA GLN A 51 -2.54 19.37 -13.97
C GLN A 51 -1.42 18.32 -13.98
N ASN A 52 -0.17 18.75 -14.18
CA ASN A 52 0.98 17.83 -14.06
C ASN A 52 1.12 17.27 -12.64
N ASP A 53 0.89 18.09 -11.62
CA ASP A 53 0.89 17.61 -10.20
C ASP A 53 -0.19 16.53 -9.99
N VAL A 54 -1.36 16.62 -10.65
CA VAL A 54 -2.40 15.57 -10.61
C VAL A 54 -1.89 14.25 -11.20
N GLU A 55 -1.17 14.29 -12.33
CA GLU A 55 -0.64 13.06 -12.94
C GLU A 55 0.46 12.43 -12.10
N ILE A 56 1.29 13.25 -11.42
CA ILE A 56 2.28 12.77 -10.44
C ILE A 56 1.55 12.06 -9.28
N ALA A 57 0.54 12.70 -8.68
CA ALA A 57 -0.22 12.13 -7.57
C ALA A 57 -0.93 10.81 -7.95
N LYS A 58 -1.50 10.71 -9.14
CA LYS A 58 -2.08 9.47 -9.67
C LYS A 58 -1.02 8.37 -9.90
N SER A 59 0.20 8.75 -10.26
CA SER A 59 1.31 7.79 -10.39
C SER A 59 1.72 7.22 -9.03
N GLU A 60 1.78 8.07 -7.99
CA GLU A 60 2.03 7.63 -6.61
C GLU A 60 0.94 6.67 -6.12
N GLN A 61 -0.33 6.98 -6.40
CA GLN A 61 -1.46 6.12 -6.07
C GLN A 61 -1.31 4.73 -6.70
N ARG A 62 -1.05 4.66 -8.01
CA ARG A 62 -0.85 3.39 -8.73
C ARG A 62 0.35 2.59 -8.19
N THR A 63 1.41 3.29 -7.79
CA THR A 63 2.60 2.66 -7.20
C THR A 63 2.24 2.03 -5.85
N ALA A 64 1.50 2.73 -4.99
CA ALA A 64 1.06 2.21 -3.70
C ALA A 64 0.13 0.99 -3.86
N ASP A 65 -0.80 1.01 -4.82
CA ASP A 65 -1.66 -0.13 -5.14
C ASP A 65 -0.85 -1.36 -5.57
N SER A 66 0.12 -1.19 -6.47
CA SER A 66 1.00 -2.27 -6.92
C SER A 66 1.85 -2.86 -5.79
N GLN A 67 2.31 -2.01 -4.86
CA GLN A 67 3.07 -2.46 -3.69
C GLN A 67 2.21 -3.27 -2.73
N LEU A 68 0.95 -2.90 -2.52
CA LEU A 68 0.01 -3.67 -1.71
C LEU A 68 -0.27 -5.05 -2.31
N GLU A 69 -0.49 -5.13 -3.62
CA GLU A 69 -0.68 -6.41 -4.31
C GLU A 69 0.56 -7.33 -4.22
N SER A 70 1.77 -6.75 -4.31
CA SER A 70 3.00 -7.50 -4.13
C SER A 70 3.13 -8.04 -2.70
N LEU A 71 2.77 -7.22 -1.71
CA LEU A 71 2.87 -7.59 -0.31
C LEU A 71 1.96 -8.75 0.07
N ASP A 72 0.76 -8.84 -0.51
CA ASP A 72 -0.15 -9.96 -0.26
C ASP A 72 0.49 -11.29 -0.70
N ARG A 73 1.20 -11.31 -1.84
CA ARG A 73 1.98 -12.49 -2.28
C ARG A 73 3.13 -12.81 -1.34
N ASP A 74 3.85 -11.77 -0.86
CA ASP A 74 4.96 -11.95 0.09
C ASP A 74 4.46 -12.54 1.41
N GLN A 75 3.27 -12.15 1.88
CA GLN A 75 2.65 -12.72 3.07
C GLN A 75 2.32 -14.21 2.90
N ASP A 76 1.84 -14.64 1.73
CA ASP A 76 1.53 -16.05 1.48
C ASP A 76 2.81 -16.90 1.39
N ILE A 77 3.88 -16.36 0.81
CA ILE A 77 5.20 -16.99 0.83
C ILE A 77 5.70 -17.13 2.28
N ALA A 78 5.63 -16.06 3.08
CA ALA A 78 6.09 -16.09 4.47
C ALA A 78 5.31 -17.08 5.35
N LYS A 79 4.01 -17.28 5.12
CA LYS A 79 3.21 -18.33 5.78
C LYS A 79 3.75 -19.74 5.46
N THR A 80 4.12 -19.97 4.20
CA THR A 80 4.71 -21.25 3.76
C THR A 80 6.07 -21.46 4.40
N GLU A 81 6.93 -20.42 4.46
CA GLU A 81 8.22 -20.47 5.12
C GLU A 81 8.08 -20.78 6.62
N LYS A 82 7.10 -20.18 7.31
CA LYS A 82 6.81 -20.51 8.71
C LYS A 82 6.41 -21.99 8.89
N GLN A 83 5.58 -22.53 8.00
CA GLN A 83 5.22 -23.96 8.04
C GLN A 83 6.45 -24.85 7.86
N GLN A 84 7.35 -24.52 6.94
CA GLN A 84 8.59 -25.23 6.74
C GLN A 84 9.49 -25.17 7.98
N ALA A 85 9.68 -23.99 8.57
CA ALA A 85 10.45 -23.83 9.80
C ALA A 85 9.86 -24.65 10.97
N SER A 86 8.54 -24.74 11.07
CA SER A 86 7.88 -25.59 12.08
C SER A 86 8.20 -27.08 11.88
N LEU A 87 8.18 -27.55 10.63
CA LEU A 87 8.55 -28.95 10.31
C LEU A 87 10.03 -29.24 10.62
N GLU A 88 10.92 -28.25 10.47
CA GLU A 88 12.31 -28.38 10.86
C GLU A 88 12.47 -28.55 12.38
N VAL A 89 11.67 -27.83 13.18
CA VAL A 89 11.64 -28.03 14.65
C VAL A 89 11.15 -29.41 15.01
N ASP A 90 10.09 -29.90 14.38
CA ASP A 90 9.57 -31.25 14.63
C ASP A 90 10.62 -32.31 14.30
N LYS A 91 11.32 -32.20 13.19
CA LYS A 91 12.41 -33.07 12.78
C LYS A 91 13.57 -33.00 13.76
N ALA A 92 14.03 -31.81 14.11
CA ALA A 92 15.15 -31.65 15.07
C ALA A 92 14.80 -32.16 16.47
N THR A 93 13.53 -32.07 16.87
CA THR A 93 13.05 -32.64 18.13
C THR A 93 13.10 -34.15 18.10
N ALA A 94 12.65 -34.79 17.02
CA ALA A 94 12.74 -36.27 16.87
C ALA A 94 14.19 -36.74 16.82
N GLU A 95 15.10 -36.01 16.17
CA GLU A 95 16.52 -36.29 16.14
C GLU A 95 17.17 -36.18 17.55
N GLN A 96 16.79 -35.17 18.32
CA GLN A 96 17.25 -34.98 19.70
C GLN A 96 16.81 -36.13 20.60
N GLU A 97 15.55 -36.56 20.51
CA GLU A 97 15.04 -37.69 21.26
C GLU A 97 15.80 -39.01 20.92
N GLY A 98 16.03 -39.25 19.63
CA GLY A 98 16.82 -40.40 19.16
C GLY A 98 18.28 -40.35 19.64
N ALA A 99 18.91 -39.19 19.63
CA ALA A 99 20.28 -38.97 20.05
C ALA A 99 20.44 -39.23 21.57
N VAL A 100 19.50 -38.80 22.39
CA VAL A 100 19.50 -39.09 23.85
C VAL A 100 19.40 -40.60 24.13
N GLN A 101 18.60 -41.33 23.34
CA GLN A 101 18.47 -42.79 23.48
C GLN A 101 19.75 -43.53 23.09
N SER A 102 20.54 -43.00 22.16
CA SER A 102 21.79 -43.61 21.70
C SER A 102 22.92 -43.63 22.77
N ARG A 103 22.81 -42.83 23.84
CA ARG A 103 23.83 -42.59 24.86
C ARG A 103 25.16 -42.03 24.33
N ASP A 104 25.14 -41.42 23.14
CA ASP A 104 26.28 -40.72 22.57
C ASP A 104 26.15 -39.22 22.90
N GLU A 105 26.99 -38.74 23.82
CA GLU A 105 26.95 -37.33 24.29
C GLU A 105 27.26 -36.35 23.19
N ASN A 106 28.16 -36.68 22.25
CA ASN A 106 28.45 -35.78 21.11
C ASN A 106 27.26 -35.65 20.19
N HIS A 107 26.59 -36.77 19.89
CA HIS A 107 25.38 -36.78 19.08
C HIS A 107 24.23 -36.04 19.80
N ALA A 108 24.03 -36.24 21.08
CA ALA A 108 23.02 -35.55 21.87
C ALA A 108 23.25 -34.02 21.91
N ASN A 109 24.50 -33.58 22.07
CA ASN A 109 24.83 -32.15 22.04
C ASN A 109 24.62 -31.55 20.66
N ALA A 110 25.03 -32.22 19.57
CA ALA A 110 24.80 -31.76 18.20
C ALA A 110 23.29 -31.63 17.89
N ALA A 111 22.50 -32.64 18.26
CA ALA A 111 21.04 -32.61 18.05
C ALA A 111 20.36 -31.51 18.88
N LYS A 112 20.85 -31.23 20.10
CA LYS A 112 20.38 -30.12 20.92
C LYS A 112 20.63 -28.77 20.22
N HIS A 113 21.83 -28.54 19.70
CA HIS A 113 22.17 -27.32 18.98
C HIS A 113 21.35 -27.19 17.70
N ALA A 114 21.13 -28.27 16.95
CA ALA A 114 20.28 -28.26 15.77
C ALA A 114 18.84 -27.85 16.12
N LYS A 115 18.28 -28.35 17.25
CA LYS A 115 16.96 -27.96 17.72
C LYS A 115 16.91 -26.48 18.13
N GLU A 116 17.90 -25.99 18.86
CA GLU A 116 18.00 -24.59 19.24
C GLU A 116 18.06 -23.68 18.00
N ALA A 117 18.77 -24.05 16.94
CA ALA A 117 18.82 -23.36 15.67
C ALA A 117 17.43 -23.35 14.98
N ALA A 118 16.77 -24.50 14.90
CA ALA A 118 15.43 -24.62 14.32
C ALA A 118 14.40 -23.76 15.08
N ASP A 119 14.45 -23.72 16.41
CA ASP A 119 13.60 -22.88 17.25
C ASP A 119 13.79 -21.38 16.94
N VAL A 120 15.02 -20.94 16.67
CA VAL A 120 15.31 -19.56 16.22
C VAL A 120 14.79 -19.35 14.80
N GLY A 121 14.85 -20.35 13.92
CA GLY A 121 14.28 -20.31 12.59
C GLY A 121 12.77 -20.01 12.59
N VAL A 122 12.01 -20.68 13.48
CA VAL A 122 10.57 -20.39 13.65
C VAL A 122 10.34 -18.95 14.14
N LYS A 123 11.13 -18.49 15.13
CA LYS A 123 11.02 -17.09 15.60
C LYS A 123 11.31 -16.09 14.50
N ALA A 124 12.28 -16.36 13.63
CA ALA A 124 12.58 -15.51 12.48
C ALA A 124 11.42 -15.49 11.47
N ALA A 125 10.78 -16.64 11.21
CA ALA A 125 9.62 -16.72 10.34
C ALA A 125 8.40 -16.00 10.92
N ASP A 126 8.17 -16.09 12.23
CA ASP A 126 7.12 -15.33 12.93
C ASP A 126 7.36 -13.82 12.84
N ALA A 127 8.58 -13.37 13.10
CA ALA A 127 8.96 -11.98 13.01
C ALA A 127 8.84 -11.43 11.56
N LYS A 128 9.09 -12.29 10.55
CA LYS A 128 8.82 -11.94 9.14
C LYS A 128 7.35 -11.64 8.89
N LEU A 129 6.46 -12.50 9.39
CA LEU A 129 5.01 -12.30 9.25
C LEU A 129 4.53 -11.05 9.98
N GLU A 130 5.07 -10.78 11.18
CA GLU A 130 4.78 -9.56 11.93
C GLU A 130 5.24 -8.32 11.16
N TRP A 131 6.49 -8.31 10.68
CA TRP A 131 6.99 -7.23 9.83
C TRP A 131 6.13 -7.00 8.59
N LEU A 132 5.74 -8.05 7.87
CA LEU A 132 4.87 -7.92 6.70
C LEU A 132 3.48 -7.37 7.08
N GLY A 133 2.99 -7.67 8.28
CA GLY A 133 1.77 -7.07 8.82
C GLY A 133 1.91 -5.56 9.03
N VAL A 134 2.94 -5.12 9.73
CA VAL A 134 3.25 -3.69 9.96
C VAL A 134 3.53 -2.97 8.64
N LYS A 135 4.27 -3.58 7.72
CA LYS A 135 4.51 -3.05 6.37
C LYS A 135 3.20 -2.85 5.59
N LYS A 136 2.23 -3.75 5.77
CA LYS A 136 0.90 -3.59 5.15
C LYS A 136 0.18 -2.34 5.64
N ASP A 137 0.27 -2.05 6.93
CA ASP A 137 -0.37 -0.87 7.50
C ASP A 137 0.33 0.42 7.04
N TRP A 138 1.65 0.42 6.96
CA TRP A 138 2.41 1.50 6.30
C TRP A 138 1.99 1.71 4.84
N LEU A 139 1.90 0.65 4.03
CA LEU A 139 1.51 0.77 2.61
C LEU A 139 0.06 1.26 2.45
N LYS A 140 -0.86 0.86 3.35
CA LYS A 140 -2.22 1.42 3.37
C LYS A 140 -2.21 2.90 3.69
N ALA A 141 -1.44 3.33 4.70
CA ALA A 141 -1.31 4.75 5.03
C ALA A 141 -0.66 5.54 3.87
N THR A 142 0.29 4.95 3.15
CA THR A 142 0.90 5.52 1.94
C THR A 142 -0.15 5.67 0.82
N ARG A 143 -1.01 4.68 0.65
CA ARG A 143 -2.12 4.72 -0.31
C ARG A 143 -3.14 5.82 0.05
N GLU A 144 -3.50 5.94 1.33
CA GLU A 144 -4.36 7.02 1.83
C GLU A 144 -3.74 8.40 1.58
N ALA A 145 -2.43 8.54 1.80
CA ALA A 145 -1.70 9.79 1.51
C ALA A 145 -1.69 10.13 0.01
N ALA A 146 -1.52 9.13 -0.86
CA ALA A 146 -1.57 9.31 -2.31
C ALA A 146 -3.00 9.72 -2.78
N ASP A 147 -4.05 9.16 -2.18
CA ASP A 147 -5.44 9.57 -2.47
C ASP A 147 -5.70 11.02 -2.06
N ALA A 148 -5.23 11.41 -0.87
CA ALA A 148 -5.34 12.78 -0.40
C ALA A 148 -4.52 13.73 -1.28
N HIS A 149 -3.36 13.30 -1.80
CA HIS A 149 -2.55 14.08 -2.75
C HIS A 149 -3.29 14.31 -4.06
N VAL A 150 -3.94 13.30 -4.62
CA VAL A 150 -4.79 13.46 -5.82
C VAL A 150 -5.87 14.50 -5.58
N ALA A 151 -6.57 14.46 -4.43
CA ALA A 151 -7.61 15.41 -4.10
C ALA A 151 -7.06 16.85 -3.93
N ALA A 152 -5.91 17.01 -3.28
CA ALA A 152 -5.24 18.30 -3.11
C ALA A 152 -4.75 18.88 -4.44
N ALA A 153 -4.16 18.04 -5.30
CA ALA A 153 -3.70 18.46 -6.63
C ALA A 153 -4.88 18.86 -7.54
N GLN A 154 -6.00 18.12 -7.50
CA GLN A 154 -7.22 18.50 -8.23
C GLN A 154 -7.81 19.84 -7.72
N ALA A 155 -7.84 20.05 -6.40
CA ALA A 155 -8.29 21.31 -5.82
C ALA A 155 -7.36 22.48 -6.24
N LYS A 156 -6.05 22.23 -6.36
CA LYS A 156 -5.08 23.20 -6.88
C LYS A 156 -5.36 23.58 -8.33
N VAL A 157 -5.71 22.61 -9.19
CA VAL A 157 -6.11 22.89 -10.57
C VAL A 157 -7.29 23.85 -10.59
N GLU A 158 -8.34 23.62 -9.80
CA GLU A 158 -9.50 24.48 -9.75
C GLU A 158 -9.18 25.88 -9.20
N PHE A 159 -8.29 25.96 -8.19
CA PHE A 159 -7.81 27.24 -7.69
C PHE A 159 -7.02 28.02 -8.76
N GLU A 160 -6.12 27.39 -9.50
CA GLU A 160 -5.38 28.05 -10.58
C GLU A 160 -6.31 28.49 -11.73
N LYS A 161 -7.33 27.69 -12.09
CA LYS A 161 -8.37 28.10 -13.03
C LYS A 161 -9.13 29.34 -12.54
N ALA A 162 -9.52 29.37 -11.25
CA ALA A 162 -10.20 30.48 -10.64
C ALA A 162 -9.37 31.78 -10.68
N LYS A 163 -8.08 31.71 -10.44
CA LYS A 163 -7.14 32.82 -10.56
C LYS A 163 -7.12 33.39 -12.00
N VAL A 164 -7.03 32.49 -12.99
CA VAL A 164 -7.04 32.89 -14.42
C VAL A 164 -8.37 33.53 -14.77
N ALA A 165 -9.50 32.96 -14.35
CA ALA A 165 -10.82 33.50 -14.58
C ALA A 165 -10.94 34.93 -13.99
N GLN A 166 -10.51 35.13 -12.75
CA GLN A 166 -10.51 36.45 -12.11
C GLN A 166 -9.65 37.44 -12.87
N ALA A 167 -8.43 37.09 -13.26
CA ALA A 167 -7.50 37.96 -13.99
C ALA A 167 -8.04 38.37 -15.36
N LYS A 168 -8.90 37.56 -15.97
CA LYS A 168 -9.55 37.86 -17.27
C LYS A 168 -10.95 38.42 -17.14
N GLY A 169 -11.43 38.68 -15.93
CA GLY A 169 -12.79 39.22 -15.70
C GLY A 169 -13.91 38.21 -16.01
N ILE A 170 -13.57 36.92 -16.10
CA ILE A 170 -14.53 35.84 -16.33
C ILE A 170 -15.18 35.47 -14.98
N LYS A 171 -16.50 35.36 -14.95
CA LYS A 171 -17.27 34.90 -13.80
C LYS A 171 -17.90 33.56 -14.14
N PRO A 172 -17.33 32.44 -13.70
CA PRO A 172 -17.88 31.10 -13.99
C PRO A 172 -19.30 30.90 -13.46
N ASP A 173 -19.64 31.56 -12.35
CA ASP A 173 -20.96 31.52 -11.70
C ASP A 173 -21.27 32.86 -11.00
N SER A 174 -22.51 32.99 -10.46
CA SER A 174 -22.97 34.21 -9.77
C SER A 174 -22.24 34.46 -8.44
N ASP A 175 -21.81 33.42 -7.77
CA ASP A 175 -21.20 33.44 -6.44
C ASP A 175 -19.68 33.25 -6.50
N PHE A 176 -19.10 33.49 -7.69
CA PHE A 176 -17.68 33.27 -7.94
C PHE A 176 -16.80 34.12 -7.01
N SER A 177 -15.97 33.44 -6.25
CA SER A 177 -14.97 34.04 -5.40
C SER A 177 -13.71 33.14 -5.39
N VAL A 178 -12.57 33.64 -5.81
CA VAL A 178 -11.31 32.90 -5.79
C VAL A 178 -10.95 32.42 -4.39
N GLY A 179 -11.34 33.15 -3.34
CA GLY A 179 -11.16 32.74 -1.95
C GLY A 179 -11.77 31.37 -1.63
N ASN A 180 -12.95 31.07 -2.16
CA ASN A 180 -13.60 29.77 -1.96
C ASN A 180 -12.77 28.60 -2.53
N TYR A 181 -12.14 28.81 -3.68
CA TYR A 181 -11.26 27.81 -4.31
C TYR A 181 -9.92 27.68 -3.58
N GLU A 182 -9.39 28.80 -3.08
CA GLU A 182 -8.17 28.82 -2.25
C GLU A 182 -8.39 28.06 -0.95
N ASP A 183 -9.49 28.30 -0.26
CA ASP A 183 -9.84 27.62 1.00
C ASP A 183 -10.05 26.12 0.75
N GLN A 184 -10.76 25.74 -0.31
CA GLN A 184 -10.93 24.34 -0.71
C GLN A 184 -9.57 23.66 -0.97
N TRP A 185 -8.64 24.33 -1.66
CA TRP A 185 -7.30 23.79 -1.88
C TRP A 185 -6.52 23.66 -0.57
N LYS A 186 -6.55 24.68 0.29
CA LYS A 186 -5.88 24.64 1.60
C LYS A 186 -6.37 23.51 2.47
N ASP A 187 -7.69 23.28 2.50
CA ASP A 187 -8.28 22.17 3.27
C ASP A 187 -7.80 20.83 2.73
N LYS A 188 -7.84 20.60 1.42
CA LYS A 188 -7.37 19.35 0.81
C LYS A 188 -5.88 19.14 0.96
N ASN A 189 -5.09 20.22 0.89
CA ASN A 189 -3.65 20.15 1.16
C ASN A 189 -3.35 19.83 2.64
N GLY A 190 -4.16 20.33 3.57
CA GLY A 190 -4.08 19.97 4.98
C GLY A 190 -4.39 18.49 5.24
N ASP A 191 -5.41 17.94 4.56
CA ASP A 191 -5.74 16.52 4.59
C ASP A 191 -4.55 15.67 4.11
N TRP A 192 -3.93 16.05 2.98
CA TRP A 192 -2.77 15.37 2.42
C TRP A 192 -1.56 15.41 3.37
N GLU A 193 -1.20 16.58 3.89
CA GLU A 193 -0.08 16.71 4.85
C GLU A 193 -0.30 15.86 6.11
N SER A 194 -1.55 15.74 6.56
CA SER A 194 -1.90 14.89 7.70
C SER A 194 -1.74 13.42 7.38
N ALA A 195 -2.23 12.97 6.23
CA ALA A 195 -2.09 11.60 5.76
C ALA A 195 -0.61 11.21 5.53
N LYS A 196 0.19 12.12 4.96
CA LYS A 196 1.62 11.95 4.77
C LYS A 196 2.37 11.78 6.09
N LYS A 197 2.02 12.54 7.14
CA LYS A 197 2.61 12.37 8.47
C LYS A 197 2.28 11.01 9.05
N LYS A 198 1.04 10.54 8.89
CA LYS A 198 0.64 9.19 9.30
C LYS A 198 1.47 8.14 8.58
N ALA A 199 1.58 8.20 7.26
CA ALA A 199 2.39 7.26 6.47
C ALA A 199 3.86 7.24 6.91
N THR A 200 4.45 8.40 7.24
CA THR A 200 5.81 8.49 7.75
C THR A 200 5.98 7.84 9.13
N SER A 201 4.96 7.92 10.00
CA SER A 201 4.98 7.24 11.29
C SER A 201 4.95 5.72 11.11
N GLU A 202 4.02 5.22 10.31
CA GLU A 202 3.90 3.78 10.01
C GLU A 202 5.16 3.22 9.30
N GLU A 203 5.83 4.03 8.46
CA GLU A 203 7.10 3.66 7.84
C GLU A 203 8.19 3.39 8.89
N LYS A 204 8.25 4.23 9.93
CA LYS A 204 9.21 4.05 11.01
C LYS A 204 8.96 2.74 11.74
N ASP A 205 7.72 2.43 12.07
CA ASP A 205 7.34 1.21 12.77
C ASP A 205 7.63 -0.03 11.90
N ALA A 206 7.40 0.05 10.59
CA ALA A 206 7.75 -1.00 9.65
C ALA A 206 9.25 -1.26 9.58
N LYS A 207 10.09 -0.21 9.58
CA LYS A 207 11.56 -0.33 9.60
C LYS A 207 12.08 -0.94 10.91
N GLU A 208 11.47 -0.62 12.04
CA GLU A 208 11.84 -1.18 13.34
C GLU A 208 11.50 -2.68 13.41
N SER A 209 10.33 -3.06 12.94
CA SER A 209 9.92 -4.46 12.83
C SER A 209 10.80 -5.25 11.84
N GLU A 210 11.16 -4.65 10.68
CA GLU A 210 12.09 -5.25 9.72
C GLU A 210 13.45 -5.57 10.35
N LYS A 211 13.98 -4.64 11.13
CA LYS A 211 15.24 -4.85 11.83
C LYS A 211 15.16 -6.02 12.81
N THR A 212 14.09 -6.12 13.56
CA THR A 212 13.87 -7.25 14.48
C THR A 212 13.89 -8.59 13.75
N TRP A 213 13.21 -8.68 12.61
CA TRP A 213 13.26 -9.86 11.76
C TRP A 213 14.67 -10.16 11.26
N GLN A 214 15.39 -9.16 10.72
CA GLN A 214 16.75 -9.32 10.19
C GLN A 214 17.74 -9.80 11.27
N ASP A 215 17.63 -9.30 12.50
CA ASP A 215 18.45 -9.71 13.63
C ASP A 215 18.22 -11.19 13.97
N LEU A 216 16.97 -11.67 13.93
CA LEU A 216 16.65 -13.09 14.16
C LEU A 216 17.15 -13.99 13.03
N VAL A 217 17.06 -13.54 11.76
CA VAL A 217 17.64 -14.26 10.61
C VAL A 217 19.16 -14.39 10.78
N ALA A 218 19.84 -13.32 11.15
CA ALA A 218 21.29 -13.35 11.38
C ALA A 218 21.68 -14.28 12.55
N GLN A 219 20.86 -14.32 13.61
CA GLN A 219 21.05 -15.26 14.72
C GLN A 219 20.88 -16.71 14.25
N HIS A 220 19.82 -17.02 13.51
CA HIS A 220 19.57 -18.35 12.96
C HIS A 220 20.74 -18.84 12.08
N GLN A 221 21.22 -17.97 11.17
CA GLN A 221 22.35 -18.31 10.30
C GLN A 221 23.63 -18.65 11.08
N LYS A 222 23.92 -17.93 12.18
CA LYS A 222 25.09 -18.22 13.04
C LYS A 222 24.98 -19.55 13.79
N MET A 223 23.77 -20.01 14.07
CA MET A 223 23.55 -21.27 14.81
C MET A 223 23.48 -22.47 13.87
N SER A 224 23.17 -22.25 12.59
CA SER A 224 23.02 -23.32 11.58
C SER A 224 24.31 -23.61 10.79
N GLY A 225 25.35 -22.78 10.90
CA GLY A 225 26.67 -22.91 10.24
C GLY A 225 27.72 -23.38 11.19
#